data_4fc04b0e582947d86e62f5085e701a7f
#
_entry.id   4fc04b0e582947d86e62f5085e701a7f
#
_cell.length_a   1.000
_cell.length_b   1.000
_cell.length_c   1.000
_cell.angle_alpha   90.00
_cell.angle_beta   90.00
_cell.angle_gamma   90.00
#
_symmetry.space_group_name_H-M   'P 1'
#
loop_
_entity.id
_entity.type
_entity.pdbx_description
1 polymer ?
#
loop_
_entity_poly.entity_id
_entity_poly.type
_entity_poly.pdbx_seq_one_letter_code
_entity_poly.pdbx_strand_id
1 'polypeptide(L)'
;LREGIVGPGMAFNQAFGDEAEIVATVICGDSYFNENVEAAKKTILDMISSQKPDAVICGPAFNAGRYGVACGTVALAVKEELNLPVLTGMYKENPGADMYKTKVYIVETRNSAAGMRSAVANMAPLVIKLAKGEKLGSSKEEGYMPNGIRVNFFEDKRGSRRAVEMLVKKLAGKEFTTEFPMPDFDRVDPNPAVKDMAHAKIALVTSGGIVPKGNPDHIESSSASKYGKYDIDGVMDLTEATYETAHGGYDP
;
A
#
# COMPACT_ATOMS: atom_id res chain seq x y z
N LEU A 1 4.27 -19.15 15.06
CA LEU A 1 4.58 -20.08 13.98
C LEU A 1 3.59 -21.25 13.99
N ARG A 2 3.09 -21.62 12.82
CA ARG A 2 2.29 -22.82 12.57
C ARG A 2 2.92 -23.58 11.42
N GLU A 3 3.13 -24.89 11.59
CA GLU A 3 3.53 -25.74 10.49
C GLU A 3 2.39 -25.86 9.48
N GLY A 4 2.73 -25.81 8.19
CA GLY A 4 1.79 -25.95 7.09
C GLY A 4 0.91 -24.73 6.84
N ILE A 5 -0.28 -24.99 6.34
CA ILE A 5 -1.15 -24.03 5.67
C ILE A 5 -2.15 -23.40 6.65
N VAL A 6 -2.18 -22.05 6.72
CA VAL A 6 -3.18 -21.29 7.47
C VAL A 6 -3.62 -20.07 6.64
N GLY A 7 -4.92 -19.76 6.70
CA GLY A 7 -5.49 -18.56 6.06
C GLY A 7 -5.24 -18.50 4.54
N PRO A 8 -4.64 -17.42 4.01
CA PRO A 8 -4.38 -17.28 2.58
C PRO A 8 -3.53 -18.38 1.97
N GLY A 9 -2.74 -19.09 2.80
CA GLY A 9 -1.91 -20.20 2.38
C GLY A 9 -2.66 -21.29 1.65
N MET A 10 -3.93 -21.54 2.00
CA MET A 10 -4.78 -22.53 1.29
C MET A 10 -4.95 -22.18 -0.19
N ALA A 11 -5.22 -20.92 -0.49
CA ALA A 11 -5.39 -20.45 -1.86
C ALA A 11 -4.06 -20.46 -2.62
N PHE A 12 -2.96 -20.10 -1.96
CA PHE A 12 -1.62 -20.18 -2.55
C PHE A 12 -1.21 -21.61 -2.85
N ASN A 13 -1.41 -22.53 -1.91
CA ASN A 13 -1.04 -23.93 -2.12
C ASN A 13 -1.82 -24.54 -3.29
N GLN A 14 -3.11 -24.20 -3.42
CA GLN A 14 -3.90 -24.62 -4.57
C GLN A 14 -3.37 -24.03 -5.89
N ALA A 15 -2.92 -22.75 -5.87
CA ALA A 15 -2.39 -22.08 -7.05
C ALA A 15 -0.98 -22.55 -7.44
N PHE A 16 -0.21 -23.03 -6.49
CA PHE A 16 1.14 -23.58 -6.73
C PHE A 16 1.10 -24.98 -7.38
N GLY A 17 0.05 -25.76 -7.12
CA GLY A 17 -0.01 -27.15 -7.59
C GLY A 17 1.19 -27.96 -7.09
N ASP A 18 1.90 -28.56 -8.02
CA ASP A 18 3.11 -29.37 -7.73
C ASP A 18 4.42 -28.56 -7.79
N GLU A 19 4.35 -27.24 -8.09
CA GLU A 19 5.54 -26.41 -8.28
C GLU A 19 6.13 -25.86 -6.98
N ALA A 20 5.30 -25.68 -5.95
CA ALA A 20 5.72 -25.18 -4.64
C ALA A 20 4.73 -25.58 -3.55
N GLU A 21 5.15 -25.52 -2.30
CA GLU A 21 4.31 -25.82 -1.13
C GLU A 21 4.52 -24.77 -0.02
N ILE A 22 3.51 -24.57 0.81
CA ILE A 22 3.62 -23.74 2.02
C ILE A 22 4.12 -24.63 3.17
N VAL A 23 5.37 -24.46 3.53
CA VAL A 23 6.00 -25.24 4.62
C VAL A 23 5.54 -24.79 6.00
N ALA A 24 5.34 -23.49 6.19
CA ALA A 24 4.90 -22.91 7.46
C ALA A 24 4.20 -21.57 7.28
N THR A 25 3.44 -21.17 8.29
CA THR A 25 2.76 -19.89 8.37
C THR A 25 3.11 -19.16 9.66
N VAL A 26 3.67 -17.94 9.55
CA VAL A 26 3.85 -17.04 10.68
C VAL A 26 2.62 -16.16 10.82
N ILE A 27 2.06 -16.06 12.01
CA ILE A 27 0.86 -15.28 12.32
C ILE A 27 1.21 -14.25 13.39
N CYS A 28 0.95 -12.98 13.12
CA CYS A 28 1.11 -11.89 14.06
C CYS A 28 -0.09 -10.96 13.95
N GLY A 29 -0.58 -10.47 15.08
CA GLY A 29 -1.60 -9.41 15.10
C GLY A 29 -0.99 -8.09 14.64
N ASP A 30 -1.67 -7.37 13.76
CA ASP A 30 -1.20 -6.09 13.21
C ASP A 30 -1.04 -5.00 14.28
N SER A 31 -1.95 -4.94 15.27
CA SER A 31 -1.83 -4.03 16.41
C SER A 31 -0.57 -4.32 17.24
N TYR A 32 -0.37 -5.61 17.62
CA TYR A 32 0.82 -6.00 18.36
C TYR A 32 2.10 -5.68 17.58
N PHE A 33 2.10 -5.96 16.26
CA PHE A 33 3.25 -5.66 15.41
C PHE A 33 3.58 -4.17 15.43
N ASN A 34 2.59 -3.30 15.22
CA ASN A 34 2.81 -1.85 15.17
C ASN A 34 3.23 -1.26 16.52
N GLU A 35 2.76 -1.82 17.63
CA GLU A 35 3.17 -1.41 18.97
C GLU A 35 4.56 -1.91 19.37
N ASN A 36 5.08 -2.97 18.72
CA ASN A 36 6.31 -3.67 19.10
C ASN A 36 7.19 -3.98 17.88
N VAL A 37 7.33 -3.04 16.94
CA VAL A 37 7.90 -3.30 15.60
C VAL A 37 9.22 -4.05 15.64
N GLU A 38 10.21 -3.58 16.39
CA GLU A 38 11.55 -4.18 16.40
C GLU A 38 11.54 -5.59 17.03
N ALA A 39 10.84 -5.78 18.13
CA ALA A 39 10.75 -7.08 18.79
C ALA A 39 9.96 -8.10 17.96
N ALA A 40 8.83 -7.67 17.41
CA ALA A 40 7.99 -8.51 16.55
C ALA A 40 8.71 -8.87 15.23
N LYS A 41 9.34 -7.90 14.59
CA LYS A 41 10.17 -8.11 13.38
C LYS A 41 11.24 -9.16 13.64
N LYS A 42 12.06 -8.99 14.68
CA LYS A 42 13.10 -9.95 15.03
C LYS A 42 12.54 -11.36 15.24
N THR A 43 11.48 -11.48 16.03
CA THR A 43 10.85 -12.77 16.30
C THR A 43 10.32 -13.44 15.03
N ILE A 44 9.72 -12.65 14.12
CA ILE A 44 9.22 -13.15 12.84
C ILE A 44 10.38 -13.64 11.96
N LEU A 45 11.47 -12.87 11.88
CA LEU A 45 12.65 -13.28 11.11
C LEU A 45 13.30 -14.56 11.66
N ASP A 46 13.39 -14.70 12.97
CA ASP A 46 13.89 -15.92 13.61
C ASP A 46 13.00 -17.12 13.26
N MET A 47 11.67 -16.96 13.28
CA MET A 47 10.72 -17.99 12.88
C MET A 47 10.88 -18.38 11.41
N ILE A 48 11.01 -17.40 10.51
CA ILE A 48 11.20 -17.63 9.06
C ILE A 48 12.52 -18.39 8.84
N SER A 49 13.62 -17.92 9.42
CA SER A 49 14.93 -18.54 9.28
C SER A 49 14.95 -20.00 9.74
N SER A 50 14.19 -20.33 10.80
CA SER A 50 14.11 -21.70 11.31
C SER A 50 13.51 -22.69 10.31
N GLN A 51 12.67 -22.21 9.39
CA GLN A 51 11.99 -23.02 8.37
C GLN A 51 12.79 -23.15 7.07
N LYS A 52 13.83 -22.33 6.87
CA LYS A 52 14.68 -22.32 5.67
C LYS A 52 13.89 -22.31 4.35
N PRO A 53 12.94 -21.40 4.16
CA PRO A 53 12.14 -21.34 2.95
C PRO A 53 12.96 -20.81 1.75
N ASP A 54 12.57 -21.18 0.53
CA ASP A 54 13.17 -20.62 -0.70
C ASP A 54 12.60 -19.23 -1.03
N ALA A 55 11.39 -18.92 -0.58
CA ALA A 55 10.76 -17.62 -0.74
C ALA A 55 9.75 -17.35 0.38
N VAL A 56 9.40 -16.06 0.56
CA VAL A 56 8.45 -15.63 1.59
C VAL A 56 7.32 -14.82 0.95
N ILE A 57 6.10 -15.04 1.41
CA ILE A 57 4.92 -14.25 1.05
C ILE A 57 4.43 -13.51 2.29
N CYS A 58 4.34 -12.19 2.22
CA CYS A 58 3.75 -11.37 3.26
C CYS A 58 2.34 -10.90 2.84
N GLY A 59 1.32 -11.35 3.50
CA GLY A 59 -0.08 -11.00 3.18
C GLY A 59 -0.75 -11.98 2.22
N PRO A 60 -1.66 -11.54 1.32
CA PRO A 60 -1.93 -10.15 0.87
C PRO A 60 -2.68 -9.31 1.90
N ALA A 61 -2.33 -8.02 1.96
CA ALA A 61 -2.88 -7.08 2.94
C ALA A 61 -4.08 -6.27 2.42
N PHE A 62 -4.35 -6.29 1.14
CA PHE A 62 -5.42 -5.50 0.52
C PHE A 62 -5.35 -4.02 0.93
N ASN A 63 -6.44 -3.42 1.41
CA ASN A 63 -6.48 -2.05 1.91
C ASN A 63 -6.46 -1.96 3.45
N ALA A 64 -6.02 -3.00 4.15
CA ALA A 64 -5.86 -2.94 5.60
C ALA A 64 -4.53 -2.24 5.94
N GLY A 65 -4.59 -0.94 6.28
CA GLY A 65 -3.43 -0.04 6.39
C GLY A 65 -2.34 -0.55 7.33
N ARG A 66 -2.64 -0.81 8.61
CA ARG A 66 -1.66 -1.35 9.58
C ARG A 66 -1.09 -2.69 9.16
N TYR A 67 -1.93 -3.55 8.63
CA TYR A 67 -1.49 -4.85 8.15
C TYR A 67 -0.58 -4.72 6.92
N GLY A 68 -0.87 -3.77 6.01
CA GLY A 68 -0.02 -3.46 4.87
C GLY A 68 1.36 -2.94 5.29
N VAL A 69 1.40 -2.03 6.27
CA VAL A 69 2.66 -1.55 6.84
C VAL A 69 3.44 -2.71 7.48
N ALA A 70 2.80 -3.55 8.27
CA ALA A 70 3.45 -4.73 8.86
C ALA A 70 4.00 -5.69 7.80
N CYS A 71 3.20 -6.02 6.77
CA CYS A 71 3.65 -6.86 5.65
C CYS A 71 4.83 -6.26 4.89
N GLY A 72 4.80 -4.94 4.64
CA GLY A 72 5.89 -4.23 3.97
C GLY A 72 7.17 -4.20 4.80
N THR A 73 7.05 -3.93 6.11
CA THR A 73 8.18 -3.94 7.05
C THR A 73 8.84 -5.31 7.11
N VAL A 74 8.04 -6.37 7.27
CA VAL A 74 8.56 -7.75 7.30
C VAL A 74 9.17 -8.13 5.95
N ALA A 75 8.52 -7.80 4.84
CA ALA A 75 9.05 -8.11 3.51
C ALA A 75 10.40 -7.43 3.27
N LEU A 76 10.55 -6.16 3.68
CA LEU A 76 11.82 -5.46 3.57
C LEU A 76 12.91 -6.13 4.43
N ALA A 77 12.58 -6.46 5.67
CA ALA A 77 13.52 -7.12 6.57
C ALA A 77 13.93 -8.52 6.09
N VAL A 78 13.00 -9.32 5.56
CA VAL A 78 13.30 -10.61 4.93
C VAL A 78 14.29 -10.45 3.78
N LYS A 79 14.07 -9.44 2.94
CA LYS A 79 14.97 -9.15 1.81
C LYS A 79 16.36 -8.70 2.28
N GLU A 80 16.44 -7.77 3.24
CA GLU A 80 17.69 -7.12 3.64
C GLU A 80 18.50 -7.95 4.66
N GLU A 81 17.82 -8.59 5.61
CA GLU A 81 18.47 -9.28 6.72
C GLU A 81 18.64 -10.78 6.45
N LEU A 82 17.68 -11.42 5.77
CA LEU A 82 17.75 -12.84 5.45
C LEU A 82 18.21 -13.12 4.02
N ASN A 83 18.27 -12.09 3.16
CA ASN A 83 18.57 -12.22 1.74
C ASN A 83 17.69 -13.27 1.02
N LEU A 84 16.43 -13.37 1.44
CA LEU A 84 15.47 -14.29 0.84
C LEU A 84 14.55 -13.55 -0.15
N PRO A 85 14.16 -14.22 -1.24
CA PRO A 85 13.13 -13.72 -2.13
C PRO A 85 11.83 -13.49 -1.38
N VAL A 86 11.19 -12.35 -1.61
CA VAL A 86 9.96 -11.99 -0.91
C VAL A 86 9.02 -11.19 -1.79
N LEU A 87 7.73 -11.41 -1.61
CA LEU A 87 6.65 -10.74 -2.33
C LEU A 87 5.52 -10.40 -1.36
N THR A 88 4.84 -9.28 -1.60
CA THR A 88 3.61 -8.92 -0.89
C THR A 88 2.53 -8.48 -1.86
N GLY A 89 1.29 -8.44 -1.40
CA GLY A 89 0.14 -7.95 -2.16
C GLY A 89 -0.61 -6.88 -1.40
N MET A 90 -0.86 -5.72 -2.04
CA MET A 90 -1.55 -4.58 -1.42
C MET A 90 -2.43 -3.87 -2.44
N TYR A 91 -3.46 -3.19 -1.94
CA TYR A 91 -4.21 -2.24 -2.74
C TYR A 91 -3.36 -0.97 -2.95
N LYS A 92 -3.53 -0.31 -4.10
CA LYS A 92 -2.71 0.85 -4.48
C LYS A 92 -2.72 2.02 -3.49
N GLU A 93 -3.81 2.18 -2.74
CA GLU A 93 -3.98 3.23 -1.72
C GLU A 93 -3.60 2.77 -0.30
N ASN A 94 -3.11 1.54 -0.15
CA ASN A 94 -2.61 1.08 1.14
C ASN A 94 -1.32 1.86 1.48
N PRO A 95 -1.21 2.46 2.68
CA PRO A 95 0.00 3.20 3.07
C PRO A 95 1.28 2.37 2.96
N GLY A 96 1.22 1.07 3.23
CA GLY A 96 2.34 0.16 3.02
C GLY A 96 2.80 0.06 1.57
N ALA A 97 1.89 0.25 0.60
CA ALA A 97 2.28 0.26 -0.80
C ALA A 97 3.18 1.46 -1.12
N ASP A 98 2.83 2.66 -0.68
CA ASP A 98 3.65 3.86 -0.90
C ASP A 98 5.01 3.79 -0.18
N MET A 99 5.03 3.27 1.04
CA MET A 99 6.25 3.15 1.84
C MET A 99 7.25 2.14 1.27
N TYR A 100 6.77 1.05 0.65
CA TYR A 100 7.62 -0.10 0.34
C TYR A 100 7.74 -0.47 -1.13
N LYS A 101 6.88 0.07 -2.04
CA LYS A 101 6.89 -0.28 -3.49
C LYS A 101 8.22 -0.09 -4.20
N THR A 102 9.09 0.80 -3.71
CA THR A 102 10.43 1.02 -4.28
C THR A 102 11.48 0.02 -3.75
N LYS A 103 11.15 -0.74 -2.71
CA LYS A 103 12.10 -1.60 -1.99
C LYS A 103 11.79 -3.08 -2.13
N VAL A 104 10.51 -3.44 -2.19
CA VAL A 104 10.05 -4.83 -2.32
C VAL A 104 9.04 -4.97 -3.46
N TYR A 105 8.85 -6.19 -3.95
CA TYR A 105 7.83 -6.47 -4.95
C TYR A 105 6.44 -6.47 -4.29
N ILE A 106 5.55 -5.62 -4.78
CA ILE A 106 4.17 -5.51 -4.33
C ILE A 106 3.24 -5.76 -5.52
N VAL A 107 2.41 -6.77 -5.45
CA VAL A 107 1.38 -7.03 -6.47
C VAL A 107 0.13 -6.23 -6.11
N GLU A 108 -0.43 -5.51 -7.08
CA GLU A 108 -1.66 -4.78 -6.87
C GLU A 108 -2.82 -5.73 -6.62
N THR A 109 -3.57 -5.47 -5.56
CA THR A 109 -4.77 -6.23 -5.19
C THR A 109 -6.01 -5.35 -5.29
N ARG A 110 -7.20 -5.96 -5.23
CA ARG A 110 -8.43 -5.22 -5.03
C ARG A 110 -8.47 -4.61 -3.62
N ASN A 111 -9.38 -3.67 -3.42
CA ASN A 111 -9.56 -2.95 -2.16
C ASN A 111 -9.90 -3.88 -0.95
N SER A 112 -10.44 -5.06 -1.18
CA SER A 112 -10.89 -5.94 -0.10
C SER A 112 -10.50 -7.41 -0.31
N ALA A 113 -10.55 -8.20 0.77
CA ALA A 113 -10.27 -9.61 0.77
C ALA A 113 -11.20 -10.45 -0.13
N ALA A 114 -12.33 -9.90 -0.59
CA ALA A 114 -13.13 -10.51 -1.66
C ALA A 114 -12.34 -10.73 -2.95
N GLY A 115 -11.24 -9.98 -3.13
CA GLY A 115 -10.28 -10.14 -4.22
C GLY A 115 -9.22 -11.24 -4.03
N MET A 116 -9.30 -12.07 -2.98
CA MET A 116 -8.27 -13.07 -2.64
C MET A 116 -7.88 -13.94 -3.81
N ARG A 117 -8.86 -14.50 -4.53
CA ARG A 117 -8.59 -15.40 -5.67
C ARG A 117 -7.76 -14.73 -6.76
N SER A 118 -8.08 -13.46 -7.10
CA SER A 118 -7.33 -12.72 -8.11
C SER A 118 -5.96 -12.30 -7.59
N ALA A 119 -5.83 -11.92 -6.32
CA ALA A 119 -4.56 -11.60 -5.71
C ALA A 119 -3.59 -12.80 -5.76
N VAL A 120 -4.06 -13.97 -5.34
CA VAL A 120 -3.27 -15.21 -5.37
C VAL A 120 -2.90 -15.60 -6.80
N ALA A 121 -3.83 -15.52 -7.77
CA ALA A 121 -3.54 -15.83 -9.17
C ALA A 121 -2.44 -14.93 -9.77
N ASN A 122 -2.36 -13.67 -9.35
CA ASN A 122 -1.32 -12.76 -9.79
C ASN A 122 0.01 -12.91 -9.02
N MET A 123 -0.06 -13.30 -7.74
CA MET A 123 1.13 -13.42 -6.89
C MET A 123 1.85 -14.76 -7.06
N ALA A 124 1.12 -15.86 -7.18
CA ALA A 124 1.69 -17.21 -7.17
C ALA A 124 2.74 -17.43 -8.28
N PRO A 125 2.54 -17.05 -9.55
CA PRO A 125 3.57 -17.22 -10.59
C PRO A 125 4.87 -16.47 -10.28
N LEU A 126 4.76 -15.27 -9.67
CA LEU A 126 5.93 -14.47 -9.31
C LEU A 126 6.72 -15.09 -8.16
N VAL A 127 6.01 -15.64 -7.17
CA VAL A 127 6.65 -16.34 -6.06
C VAL A 127 7.41 -17.57 -6.54
N ILE A 128 6.81 -18.36 -7.45
CA ILE A 128 7.45 -19.52 -8.05
C ILE A 128 8.74 -19.12 -8.79
N LYS A 129 8.70 -18.08 -9.63
CA LYS A 129 9.88 -17.54 -10.29
C LYS A 129 10.97 -17.13 -9.30
N LEU A 130 10.58 -16.37 -8.27
CA LEU A 130 11.51 -15.92 -7.23
C LEU A 130 12.13 -17.09 -6.47
N ALA A 131 11.34 -18.09 -6.08
CA ALA A 131 11.83 -19.30 -5.41
C ALA A 131 12.80 -20.10 -6.26
N LYS A 132 12.62 -20.11 -7.59
CA LYS A 132 13.54 -20.73 -8.55
C LYS A 132 14.80 -19.88 -8.82
N GLY A 133 14.93 -18.71 -8.19
CA GLY A 133 16.05 -17.78 -8.41
C GLY A 133 15.98 -17.02 -9.75
N GLU A 134 14.83 -17.02 -10.40
CA GLU A 134 14.61 -16.29 -11.64
C GLU A 134 14.45 -14.79 -11.35
N LYS A 135 14.96 -13.96 -12.24
CA LYS A 135 14.74 -12.51 -12.16
C LYS A 135 13.38 -12.16 -12.75
N LEU A 136 12.62 -11.36 -12.03
CA LEU A 136 11.39 -10.80 -12.56
C LEU A 136 11.71 -9.76 -13.66
N GLY A 137 10.91 -9.75 -14.70
CA GLY A 137 10.91 -8.75 -15.75
C GLY A 137 10.42 -7.38 -15.27
N SER A 138 9.99 -6.53 -16.19
CA SER A 138 9.45 -5.22 -15.86
C SER A 138 8.09 -5.33 -15.16
N SER A 139 7.70 -4.33 -14.38
CA SER A 139 6.39 -4.27 -13.74
C SER A 139 5.22 -4.37 -14.73
N LYS A 140 5.42 -3.88 -15.94
CA LYS A 140 4.42 -3.97 -17.03
C LYS A 140 4.21 -5.41 -17.50
N GLU A 141 5.27 -6.22 -17.53
CA GLU A 141 5.22 -7.62 -17.96
C GLU A 141 4.73 -8.55 -16.85
N GLU A 142 5.18 -8.30 -15.63
CA GLU A 142 4.97 -9.19 -14.49
C GLU A 142 3.78 -8.80 -13.61
N GLY A 143 3.29 -7.56 -13.71
CA GLY A 143 2.09 -7.12 -13.00
C GLY A 143 2.29 -6.68 -11.56
N TYR A 144 3.55 -6.55 -11.09
CA TYR A 144 3.79 -5.91 -9.79
C TYR A 144 3.78 -4.38 -9.91
N MET A 145 3.57 -3.67 -8.81
CA MET A 145 3.56 -2.21 -8.79
C MET A 145 4.90 -1.63 -9.24
N PRO A 146 4.91 -0.53 -10.03
CA PRO A 146 6.14 0.12 -10.43
C PRO A 146 7.01 0.47 -9.21
N ASN A 147 8.24 -0.02 -9.20
CA ASN A 147 9.18 0.12 -8.08
C ASN A 147 10.04 1.39 -8.15
N GLY A 148 9.67 2.36 -8.99
CA GLY A 148 10.39 3.62 -9.13
C GLY A 148 11.69 3.54 -9.92
N ILE A 149 12.06 2.38 -10.45
CA ILE A 149 13.19 2.27 -11.38
C ILE A 149 12.76 2.89 -12.70
N ARG A 150 13.34 4.04 -13.00
CA ARG A 150 13.10 4.73 -14.27
C ARG A 150 14.08 4.21 -15.31
N VAL A 151 13.52 3.65 -16.37
CA VAL A 151 14.30 3.25 -17.55
C VAL A 151 14.04 4.28 -18.64
N ASN A 152 15.10 4.86 -19.19
CA ASN A 152 14.97 5.73 -20.35
C ASN A 152 14.71 4.86 -21.57
N PHE A 153 13.64 5.15 -22.28
CA PHE A 153 13.38 4.60 -23.61
C PHE A 153 13.13 5.75 -24.58
N PHE A 154 13.48 5.52 -25.83
CA PHE A 154 13.35 6.54 -26.87
C PHE A 154 12.15 6.19 -27.74
N GLU A 155 11.25 7.15 -27.87
CA GLU A 155 10.15 7.11 -28.82
C GLU A 155 10.60 7.64 -30.18
N ASP A 156 9.99 7.14 -31.25
CA ASP A 156 10.27 7.59 -32.64
C ASP A 156 10.03 9.08 -32.83
N LYS A 157 9.08 9.64 -32.11
CA LYS A 157 8.72 11.07 -32.15
C LYS A 157 9.06 11.76 -30.83
N ARG A 158 9.64 12.94 -30.94
CA ARG A 158 9.86 13.80 -29.75
C ARG A 158 8.56 14.13 -29.04
N GLY A 159 8.58 14.25 -27.71
CA GLY A 159 7.42 14.59 -26.90
C GLY A 159 6.72 15.87 -27.34
N SER A 160 7.47 16.91 -27.73
CA SER A 160 6.92 18.15 -28.28
C SER A 160 6.07 17.93 -29.53
N ARG A 161 6.52 17.04 -30.44
CA ARG A 161 5.75 16.70 -31.64
C ARG A 161 4.49 15.94 -31.31
N ARG A 162 4.55 14.98 -30.38
CA ARG A 162 3.37 14.22 -29.92
C ARG A 162 2.34 15.14 -29.28
N ALA A 163 2.80 16.11 -28.45
CA ALA A 163 1.93 17.10 -27.84
C ALA A 163 1.21 18.00 -28.88
N VAL A 164 1.95 18.47 -29.88
CA VAL A 164 1.36 19.27 -30.98
C VAL A 164 0.38 18.44 -31.80
N GLU A 165 0.70 17.21 -32.16
CA GLU A 165 -0.20 16.31 -32.90
C GLU A 165 -1.49 16.05 -32.11
N MET A 166 -1.41 15.85 -30.78
CA MET A 166 -2.57 15.73 -29.90
C MET A 166 -3.42 17.00 -29.88
N LEU A 167 -2.80 18.17 -29.75
CA LEU A 167 -3.48 19.46 -29.78
C LEU A 167 -4.21 19.69 -31.11
N VAL A 168 -3.55 19.41 -32.23
CA VAL A 168 -4.16 19.54 -33.57
C VAL A 168 -5.38 18.63 -33.72
N LYS A 169 -5.30 17.39 -33.24
CA LYS A 169 -6.47 16.50 -33.23
C LYS A 169 -7.60 17.07 -32.37
N LYS A 170 -7.30 17.57 -31.18
CA LYS A 170 -8.28 18.19 -30.29
C LYS A 170 -8.97 19.39 -30.93
N LEU A 171 -8.20 20.29 -31.56
CA LEU A 171 -8.73 21.47 -32.24
C LEU A 171 -9.57 21.10 -33.47
N ALA A 172 -9.23 20.02 -34.14
CA ALA A 172 -9.99 19.51 -35.30
C ALA A 172 -11.23 18.67 -34.90
N GLY A 173 -11.56 18.55 -33.61
CA GLY A 173 -12.66 17.73 -33.12
C GLY A 173 -12.51 16.23 -33.36
N LYS A 174 -11.27 15.75 -33.59
CA LYS A 174 -10.96 14.35 -33.81
C LYS A 174 -10.68 13.65 -32.47
N GLU A 175 -10.92 12.36 -32.41
CA GLU A 175 -10.54 11.54 -31.26
C GLU A 175 -9.02 11.62 -31.02
N PHE A 176 -8.66 11.79 -29.76
CA PHE A 176 -7.29 11.77 -29.30
C PHE A 176 -7.22 11.11 -27.91
N THR A 177 -6.07 10.52 -27.60
CA THR A 177 -5.78 9.98 -26.28
C THR A 177 -4.63 10.77 -25.66
N THR A 178 -4.68 10.98 -24.36
CA THR A 178 -3.54 11.47 -23.59
C THR A 178 -2.57 10.33 -23.31
N GLU A 179 -1.27 10.60 -23.25
CA GLU A 179 -0.27 9.56 -22.93
C GLU A 179 -0.39 9.06 -21.49
N PHE A 180 -0.90 9.92 -20.60
CA PHE A 180 -1.30 9.55 -19.26
C PHE A 180 -2.82 9.64 -19.13
N PRO A 181 -3.45 8.66 -18.49
CA PRO A 181 -4.87 8.77 -18.17
C PRO A 181 -5.09 10.01 -17.30
N MET A 182 -6.03 10.85 -17.71
CA MET A 182 -6.44 11.98 -16.87
C MET A 182 -7.22 11.42 -15.68
N PRO A 183 -6.96 11.90 -14.46
CA PRO A 183 -7.77 11.53 -13.32
C PRO A 183 -9.22 11.98 -13.56
N ASP A 184 -10.16 11.11 -13.25
CA ASP A 184 -11.59 11.42 -13.28
C ASP A 184 -11.98 11.89 -11.88
N PHE A 185 -12.24 13.18 -11.77
CA PHE A 185 -12.65 13.81 -10.52
C PHE A 185 -14.12 14.17 -10.58
N ASP A 186 -14.82 13.97 -9.48
CA ASP A 186 -16.15 14.53 -9.29
C ASP A 186 -16.07 16.07 -9.43
N ARG A 187 -16.84 16.61 -10.36
CA ARG A 187 -16.92 18.06 -10.54
C ARG A 187 -17.92 18.62 -9.55
N VAL A 188 -17.42 19.47 -8.67
CA VAL A 188 -18.23 20.27 -7.77
C VAL A 188 -18.23 21.70 -8.29
N ASP A 189 -19.41 22.27 -8.50
CA ASP A 189 -19.51 23.66 -8.88
C ASP A 189 -18.93 24.56 -7.78
N PRO A 190 -18.06 25.51 -8.12
CA PRO A 190 -17.47 26.39 -7.11
C PRO A 190 -18.55 27.26 -6.47
N ASN A 191 -18.52 27.33 -5.15
CA ASN A 191 -19.39 28.24 -4.42
C ASN A 191 -19.07 29.71 -4.77
N PRO A 192 -20.05 30.61 -4.64
CA PRO A 192 -19.80 32.03 -4.78
C PRO A 192 -18.66 32.50 -3.88
N ALA A 193 -17.91 33.49 -4.35
CA ALA A 193 -16.83 34.10 -3.58
C ALA A 193 -17.34 34.63 -2.23
N VAL A 194 -16.58 34.40 -1.16
CA VAL A 194 -16.90 34.93 0.18
C VAL A 194 -16.80 36.47 0.14
N LYS A 195 -17.88 37.16 0.40
CA LYS A 195 -17.95 38.61 0.33
C LYS A 195 -17.40 39.33 1.56
N ASP A 196 -17.50 38.71 2.71
CA ASP A 196 -17.06 39.26 3.98
C ASP A 196 -16.18 38.23 4.70
N MET A 197 -14.87 38.38 4.54
CA MET A 197 -13.88 37.50 5.19
C MET A 197 -13.75 37.72 6.68
N ALA A 198 -14.08 38.92 7.17
CA ALA A 198 -13.94 39.24 8.59
C ALA A 198 -14.95 38.47 9.46
N HIS A 199 -16.09 38.11 8.90
CA HIS A 199 -17.14 37.37 9.58
C HIS A 199 -17.36 35.96 9.01
N ALA A 200 -16.48 35.52 8.14
CA ALA A 200 -16.59 34.19 7.53
C ALA A 200 -16.26 33.09 8.55
N LYS A 201 -17.09 32.03 8.56
CA LYS A 201 -16.77 30.78 9.25
C LYS A 201 -16.12 29.85 8.24
N ILE A 202 -14.89 29.47 8.50
CA ILE A 202 -14.09 28.60 7.63
C ILE A 202 -13.96 27.23 8.29
N ALA A 203 -14.28 26.17 7.57
CA ALA A 203 -13.97 24.81 7.96
C ALA A 203 -12.77 24.32 7.16
N LEU A 204 -11.73 23.88 7.82
CA LEU A 204 -10.61 23.16 7.22
C LEU A 204 -10.88 21.66 7.36
N VAL A 205 -10.97 20.97 6.25
CA VAL A 205 -11.25 19.53 6.22
C VAL A 205 -10.01 18.80 5.70
N THR A 206 -9.54 17.83 6.46
CA THR A 206 -8.41 16.98 6.08
C THR A 206 -8.79 15.51 6.17
N SER A 207 -8.04 14.64 5.54
CA SER A 207 -8.25 13.19 5.58
C SER A 207 -7.56 12.49 6.76
N GLY A 208 -6.77 13.18 7.55
CA GLY A 208 -6.06 12.63 8.71
C GLY A 208 -6.95 12.54 9.95
N GLY A 209 -6.85 11.46 10.68
CA GLY A 209 -7.51 11.29 11.97
C GLY A 209 -6.56 11.67 13.12
N ILE A 210 -6.62 12.93 13.60
CA ILE A 210 -5.84 13.39 14.75
C ILE A 210 -6.73 13.32 15.99
N VAL A 211 -6.19 12.81 17.09
CA VAL A 211 -6.86 12.68 18.38
C VAL A 211 -5.96 13.20 19.50
N PRO A 212 -6.48 13.60 20.65
CA PRO A 212 -5.68 13.90 21.81
C PRO A 212 -4.82 12.70 22.22
N LYS A 213 -3.66 12.95 22.81
CA LYS A 213 -2.72 11.93 23.26
C LYS A 213 -3.42 10.86 24.11
N GLY A 214 -3.16 9.59 23.78
CA GLY A 214 -3.79 8.45 24.43
C GLY A 214 -5.21 8.14 23.94
N ASN A 215 -5.71 8.83 22.92
CA ASN A 215 -7.03 8.60 22.30
C ASN A 215 -8.15 8.35 23.33
N PRO A 216 -8.47 9.33 24.20
CA PRO A 216 -9.36 9.12 25.36
C PRO A 216 -10.78 8.69 24.95
N ASP A 217 -11.21 9.04 23.76
CA ASP A 217 -12.53 8.65 23.25
C ASP A 217 -12.53 7.32 22.50
N HIS A 218 -11.38 6.66 22.44
CA HIS A 218 -11.22 5.39 21.74
C HIS A 218 -11.77 5.43 20.30
N ILE A 219 -11.36 6.46 19.54
CA ILE A 219 -11.72 6.57 18.13
C ILE A 219 -11.00 5.45 17.36
N GLU A 220 -11.75 4.70 16.58
CA GLU A 220 -11.22 3.58 15.80
C GLU A 220 -10.25 4.09 14.73
N SER A 221 -9.14 3.40 14.57
CA SER A 221 -8.10 3.77 13.60
C SER A 221 -8.50 3.60 12.13
N SER A 222 -9.57 2.85 11.88
CA SER A 222 -10.10 2.58 10.54
C SER A 222 -11.60 2.38 10.63
N SER A 223 -12.35 2.92 9.66
CA SER A 223 -13.81 2.80 9.60
C SER A 223 -14.49 3.22 10.91
N ALA A 224 -14.02 4.31 11.51
CA ALA A 224 -14.52 4.80 12.79
C ALA A 224 -16.04 5.01 12.75
N SER A 225 -16.71 4.49 13.75
CA SER A 225 -18.17 4.62 13.93
C SER A 225 -18.57 5.87 14.68
N LYS A 226 -17.60 6.59 15.25
CA LYS A 226 -17.79 7.79 16.07
C LYS A 226 -16.69 8.82 15.77
N TYR A 227 -16.91 10.03 16.22
CA TYR A 227 -15.94 11.12 16.14
C TYR A 227 -15.81 11.82 17.49
N GLY A 228 -14.64 12.39 17.76
CA GLY A 228 -14.39 13.28 18.87
C GLY A 228 -14.56 14.75 18.44
N LYS A 229 -14.92 15.62 19.37
CA LYS A 229 -14.95 17.07 19.17
C LYS A 229 -14.11 17.71 20.26
N TYR A 230 -13.05 18.39 19.87
CA TYR A 230 -12.10 19.01 20.79
C TYR A 230 -12.02 20.51 20.52
N ASP A 231 -12.03 21.28 21.61
CA ASP A 231 -11.78 22.72 21.52
C ASP A 231 -10.27 22.94 21.40
N ILE A 232 -9.86 23.68 20.38
CA ILE A 232 -8.48 24.06 20.13
C ILE A 232 -8.25 25.57 20.27
N ASP A 233 -9.14 26.28 20.95
CA ASP A 233 -8.96 27.72 21.16
C ASP A 233 -7.68 27.96 21.96
N GLY A 234 -6.85 28.89 21.45
CA GLY A 234 -5.53 29.16 22.03
C GLY A 234 -4.43 28.11 21.73
N VAL A 235 -4.74 27.03 21.03
CA VAL A 235 -3.74 26.06 20.59
C VAL A 235 -3.08 26.56 19.31
N MET A 236 -1.78 26.85 19.37
CA MET A 236 -1.03 27.38 18.24
C MET A 236 -0.52 26.29 17.31
N ASP A 237 -0.32 25.07 17.81
CA ASP A 237 0.17 23.93 17.06
C ASP A 237 -0.30 22.62 17.69
N LEU A 238 -0.56 21.60 16.85
CA LEU A 238 -0.89 20.25 17.27
C LEU A 238 0.41 19.44 17.36
N THR A 239 1.01 19.41 18.53
CA THR A 239 2.28 18.75 18.75
C THR A 239 2.12 17.29 19.17
N GLU A 240 3.11 16.44 18.89
CA GLU A 240 3.16 15.05 19.34
C GLU A 240 3.07 14.88 20.87
N ALA A 241 3.34 15.93 21.65
CA ALA A 241 3.18 15.91 23.09
C ALA A 241 1.72 15.87 23.52
N THR A 242 0.82 16.44 22.74
CA THR A 242 -0.59 16.66 23.08
C THR A 242 -1.56 15.93 22.15
N TYR A 243 -1.14 15.60 20.95
CA TYR A 243 -1.95 14.93 19.93
C TYR A 243 -1.19 13.74 19.33
N GLU A 244 -1.96 12.84 18.73
CA GLU A 244 -1.43 11.69 18.00
C GLU A 244 -2.38 11.33 16.85
N THR A 245 -1.92 10.53 15.91
CA THR A 245 -2.78 10.00 14.86
C THR A 245 -3.53 8.77 15.35
N ALA A 246 -4.83 8.70 15.08
CA ALA A 246 -5.62 7.50 15.36
C ALA A 246 -5.24 6.34 14.45
N HIS A 247 -4.68 6.61 13.29
CA HIS A 247 -4.28 5.61 12.29
C HIS A 247 -2.76 5.52 12.18
N GLY A 248 -2.19 4.38 12.57
CA GLY A 248 -0.73 4.17 12.62
C GLY A 248 0.03 4.18 11.27
N GLY A 249 -0.64 4.51 10.18
CA GLY A 249 -0.03 4.69 8.86
C GLY A 249 0.20 6.15 8.47
N TYR A 250 -0.13 7.08 9.34
CA TYR A 250 0.13 8.51 9.17
C TYR A 250 1.08 8.98 10.25
N ASP A 251 2.09 9.71 9.83
CA ASP A 251 2.97 10.46 10.72
C ASP A 251 2.23 11.71 11.21
N PRO A 252 2.28 12.07 12.50
CA PRO A 252 1.62 13.25 13.03
C PRO A 252 2.17 14.56 12.49
#